data_d1e8ebadfb1ca0911c3b8fb1959cff51
#
_entry.id   d1e8ebadfb1ca0911c3b8fb1959cff51
#
_cell.length_a   1.000
_cell.length_b   1.000
_cell.length_c   1.000
_cell.angle_alpha   90.00
_cell.angle_beta   90.00
_cell.angle_gamma   90.00
#
_symmetry.space_group_name_H-M   'P 1'
#
loop_
_entity.id
_entity.type
_entity.pdbx_description
1 polymer ?
#
loop_
_entity_poly.entity_id
_entity_poly.type
_entity_poly.pdbx_seq_one_letter_code
_entity_poly.pdbx_strand_id
1 'polypeptide(L)'
;MQLHLAGVDGLVEHPVYAKSAVPLTTTSGVHAATIAEYAVTALLALCHRVPRMVEWKGRGGWPPDAERWPLFVPTEVRGTTLGIIGYGSIGRELARMAKTAFGMRVLALSRDPSRRIDEGYCPAGTGDPDGSLPDEWLPRAGLMDLLERSDVVVMAAPLTAETRSMLGAAEFARMKPSAYFINVGRGATVDEGALARALRDGRLAGAAIDVFAQEPPSKGHPFYALDNVILSPHVSGFLPSYDERCSELFAENLRRYLDGAPLLNLVDRAKGY
;
A
#
# COMPACT_ATOMS: atom_id res chain seq x y z
N MET A 1 -18.56 -11.92 -15.08
CA MET A 1 -17.46 -11.28 -15.85
C MET A 1 -16.29 -11.12 -14.91
N GLN A 2 -15.08 -11.52 -15.29
CA GLN A 2 -13.86 -11.23 -14.54
C GLN A 2 -13.09 -10.10 -15.18
N LEU A 3 -12.71 -9.13 -14.36
CA LEU A 3 -11.85 -8.02 -14.76
C LEU A 3 -10.39 -8.46 -14.65
N HIS A 4 -9.54 -7.98 -15.55
CA HIS A 4 -8.09 -8.20 -15.54
C HIS A 4 -7.37 -7.08 -14.77
N LEU A 5 -7.94 -6.70 -13.61
CA LEU A 5 -7.41 -5.67 -12.70
C LEU A 5 -8.02 -5.84 -11.31
N ALA A 6 -7.36 -5.30 -10.29
CA ALA A 6 -7.82 -5.40 -8.91
C ALA A 6 -8.76 -4.25 -8.52
N GLY A 7 -8.45 -3.02 -8.90
CA GLY A 7 -9.29 -1.86 -8.57
C GLY A 7 -10.43 -1.68 -9.56
N VAL A 8 -11.58 -1.21 -9.11
CA VAL A 8 -12.77 -0.92 -9.93
C VAL A 8 -13.14 0.55 -9.96
N ASP A 9 -12.35 1.39 -9.33
CA ASP A 9 -12.58 2.83 -9.21
C ASP A 9 -12.74 3.55 -10.56
N GLY A 10 -12.03 3.11 -11.61
CA GLY A 10 -12.19 3.63 -12.97
C GLY A 10 -13.42 3.11 -13.73
N LEU A 11 -14.19 2.19 -13.15
CA LEU A 11 -15.34 1.55 -13.82
C LEU A 11 -16.69 1.94 -13.22
N VAL A 12 -16.75 2.71 -12.15
CA VAL A 12 -17.99 2.99 -11.42
C VAL A 12 -19.08 3.64 -12.28
N GLU A 13 -18.69 4.44 -13.26
CA GLU A 13 -19.63 5.08 -14.22
C GLU A 13 -19.94 4.22 -15.46
N HIS A 14 -19.16 3.14 -15.68
CA HIS A 14 -19.33 2.30 -16.84
C HIS A 14 -20.66 1.51 -16.74
N PRO A 15 -21.45 1.38 -17.84
CA PRO A 15 -22.74 0.71 -17.80
C PRO A 15 -22.71 -0.73 -17.25
N VAL A 16 -21.65 -1.48 -17.48
CA VAL A 16 -21.46 -2.83 -16.92
C VAL A 16 -21.39 -2.80 -15.39
N TYR A 17 -20.80 -1.76 -14.79
CA TYR A 17 -20.77 -1.59 -13.35
C TYR A 17 -22.09 -0.98 -12.84
N ALA A 18 -22.51 0.12 -13.42
CA ALA A 18 -23.62 0.95 -12.90
C ALA A 18 -25.02 0.36 -13.17
N LYS A 19 -25.21 -0.38 -14.30
CA LYS A 19 -26.54 -0.75 -14.77
C LYS A 19 -26.74 -2.26 -14.99
N SER A 20 -25.68 -3.07 -14.92
CA SER A 20 -25.76 -4.52 -15.18
C SER A 20 -25.87 -5.31 -13.89
N ALA A 21 -26.67 -6.38 -13.90
CA ALA A 21 -26.75 -7.37 -12.83
C ALA A 21 -25.68 -8.47 -12.95
N VAL A 22 -24.82 -8.43 -13.97
CA VAL A 22 -23.77 -9.43 -14.17
C VAL A 22 -22.78 -9.40 -12.99
N PRO A 23 -22.51 -10.55 -12.35
CA PRO A 23 -21.48 -10.62 -11.32
C PRO A 23 -20.13 -10.18 -11.88
N LEU A 24 -19.45 -9.27 -11.18
CA LEU A 24 -18.10 -8.79 -11.51
C LEU A 24 -17.13 -9.35 -10.48
N THR A 25 -16.01 -9.91 -10.95
CA THR A 25 -14.89 -10.32 -10.10
C THR A 25 -13.61 -9.64 -10.54
N THR A 26 -12.66 -9.46 -9.61
CA THR A 26 -11.38 -8.82 -9.86
C THR A 26 -10.21 -9.79 -9.71
N THR A 27 -9.00 -9.34 -10.05
CA THR A 27 -7.76 -10.07 -9.82
C THR A 27 -7.07 -9.64 -8.50
N SER A 28 -7.84 -9.16 -7.52
CA SER A 28 -7.31 -8.86 -6.18
C SER A 28 -6.59 -10.08 -5.61
N GLY A 29 -5.42 -9.86 -4.97
CA GLY A 29 -4.59 -10.94 -4.42
C GLY A 29 -3.52 -11.46 -5.37
N VAL A 30 -3.71 -11.39 -6.70
CA VAL A 30 -2.75 -11.92 -7.68
C VAL A 30 -1.37 -11.28 -7.53
N HIS A 31 -1.32 -9.98 -7.31
CA HIS A 31 -0.08 -9.22 -7.16
C HIS A 31 0.19 -8.74 -5.71
N ALA A 32 -0.52 -9.28 -4.73
CA ALA A 32 -0.40 -8.84 -3.34
C ALA A 32 1.03 -9.04 -2.79
N ALA A 33 1.66 -10.17 -3.09
CA ALA A 33 3.03 -10.46 -2.67
C ALA A 33 4.03 -9.46 -3.26
N THR A 34 3.96 -9.21 -4.57
CA THR A 34 4.88 -8.30 -5.26
C THR A 34 4.75 -6.86 -4.73
N ILE A 35 3.52 -6.39 -4.48
CA ILE A 35 3.30 -5.06 -3.90
C ILE A 35 3.81 -5.00 -2.45
N ALA A 36 3.61 -6.04 -1.66
CA ALA A 36 4.14 -6.10 -0.30
C ALA A 36 5.68 -6.12 -0.29
N GLU A 37 6.32 -6.88 -1.19
CA GLU A 37 7.77 -6.88 -1.41
C GLU A 37 8.29 -5.49 -1.80
N TYR A 38 7.58 -4.79 -2.71
CA TYR A 38 7.91 -3.42 -3.07
C TYR A 38 7.84 -2.50 -1.84
N ALA A 39 6.77 -2.57 -1.05
CA ALA A 39 6.60 -1.72 0.14
C ALA A 39 7.72 -1.96 1.16
N VAL A 40 8.10 -3.21 1.40
CA VAL A 40 9.24 -3.57 2.27
C VAL A 40 10.55 -3.08 1.68
N THR A 41 10.78 -3.27 0.39
CA THR A 41 11.99 -2.80 -0.31
C THR A 41 12.14 -1.29 -0.20
N ALA A 42 11.07 -0.54 -0.45
CA ALA A 42 11.05 0.91 -0.37
C ALA A 42 11.29 1.39 1.08
N LEU A 43 10.66 0.74 2.08
CA LEU A 43 10.90 1.02 3.49
C LEU A 43 12.38 0.84 3.84
N LEU A 44 12.96 -0.31 3.53
CA LEU A 44 14.35 -0.60 3.84
C LEU A 44 15.30 0.33 3.09
N ALA A 45 15.01 0.67 1.84
CA ALA A 45 15.80 1.63 1.07
C ALA A 45 15.80 3.02 1.71
N LEU A 46 14.66 3.51 2.21
CA LEU A 46 14.56 4.76 2.95
C LEU A 46 15.31 4.69 4.29
N CYS A 47 15.06 3.65 5.08
CA CYS A 47 15.68 3.45 6.38
C CYS A 47 17.20 3.35 6.29
N HIS A 48 17.76 2.68 5.29
CA HIS A 48 19.19 2.51 5.05
C HIS A 48 19.80 3.59 4.17
N ARG A 49 19.07 4.67 3.86
CA ARG A 49 19.57 5.82 3.07
C ARG A 49 20.08 5.42 1.66
N VAL A 50 19.50 4.37 1.05
CA VAL A 50 19.93 3.86 -0.27
C VAL A 50 19.88 4.97 -1.36
N PRO A 51 18.86 5.83 -1.46
CA PRO A 51 18.86 6.93 -2.43
C PRO A 51 20.10 7.82 -2.32
N ARG A 52 20.52 8.14 -1.09
CA ARG A 52 21.75 8.93 -0.84
C ARG A 52 23.02 8.17 -1.21
N MET A 53 23.05 6.84 -1.00
CA MET A 53 24.21 6.02 -1.46
C MET A 53 24.32 6.03 -2.99
N VAL A 54 23.18 5.95 -3.70
CA VAL A 54 23.13 6.02 -5.16
C VAL A 54 23.60 7.39 -5.65
N GLU A 55 23.19 8.47 -5.01
CA GLU A 55 23.64 9.84 -5.32
C GLU A 55 25.17 9.97 -5.15
N TRP A 56 25.72 9.53 -4.02
CA TRP A 56 27.15 9.54 -3.77
C TRP A 56 27.95 8.71 -4.78
N LYS A 57 27.44 7.54 -5.13
CA LYS A 57 28.02 6.73 -6.22
C LYS A 57 28.06 7.51 -7.53
N GLY A 58 26.98 8.23 -7.87
CA GLY A 58 26.89 9.06 -9.08
C GLY A 58 27.91 10.21 -9.10
N ARG A 59 28.31 10.72 -7.96
CA ARG A 59 29.37 11.74 -7.82
C ARG A 59 30.79 11.19 -8.02
N GLY A 60 30.97 9.87 -8.08
CA GLY A 60 32.28 9.23 -8.27
C GLY A 60 33.21 9.37 -7.06
N GLY A 61 32.68 9.63 -5.85
CA GLY A 61 33.44 9.91 -4.65
C GLY A 61 33.12 9.00 -3.48
N TRP A 62 33.96 9.08 -2.45
CA TRP A 62 33.75 8.46 -1.14
C TRP A 62 33.56 9.56 -0.10
N PRO A 63 32.49 9.51 0.74
CA PRO A 63 32.23 10.54 1.72
C PRO A 63 33.33 10.56 2.80
N PRO A 64 33.72 11.75 3.28
CA PRO A 64 34.68 11.88 4.38
C PRO A 64 34.19 11.13 5.64
N ASP A 65 35.13 10.63 6.43
CA ASP A 65 34.82 9.84 7.63
C ASP A 65 33.87 10.56 8.60
N ALA A 66 34.07 11.86 8.80
CA ALA A 66 33.23 12.68 9.66
C ALA A 66 31.78 12.83 9.17
N GLU A 67 31.56 12.68 7.85
CA GLU A 67 30.24 12.82 7.24
C GLU A 67 29.48 11.48 7.12
N ARG A 68 30.19 10.34 7.18
CA ARG A 68 29.57 9.02 6.95
C ARG A 68 28.46 8.73 7.97
N TRP A 69 28.70 8.97 9.25
CA TRP A 69 27.70 8.71 10.28
C TRP A 69 26.45 9.59 10.10
N PRO A 70 26.51 10.93 10.06
CA PRO A 70 25.33 11.76 9.91
C PRO A 70 24.59 11.54 8.60
N LEU A 71 25.29 11.14 7.51
CA LEU A 71 24.66 10.92 6.21
C LEU A 71 23.97 9.57 6.07
N PHE A 72 24.53 8.50 6.68
CA PHE A 72 24.16 7.13 6.37
C PHE A 72 23.72 6.29 7.57
N VAL A 73 23.67 6.85 8.78
CA VAL A 73 23.14 6.10 9.92
C VAL A 73 21.73 5.61 9.61
N PRO A 74 21.49 4.28 9.69
CA PRO A 74 20.18 3.73 9.36
C PRO A 74 19.18 3.93 10.49
N THR A 75 17.90 3.82 10.15
CA THR A 75 16.81 3.59 11.10
C THR A 75 16.54 2.10 11.13
N GLU A 76 16.64 1.47 12.30
CA GLU A 76 16.30 0.06 12.45
C GLU A 76 14.78 -0.11 12.44
N VAL A 77 14.26 -1.06 11.63
CA VAL A 77 12.82 -1.33 11.54
C VAL A 77 12.36 -2.42 12.53
N ARG A 78 13.29 -3.19 13.08
CA ARG A 78 12.99 -4.28 14.00
C ARG A 78 12.23 -3.76 15.23
N GLY A 79 11.09 -4.42 15.52
CA GLY A 79 10.29 -4.09 16.71
C GLY A 79 9.53 -2.75 16.64
N THR A 80 9.59 -2.05 15.51
CA THR A 80 8.80 -0.82 15.29
C THR A 80 7.34 -1.15 15.00
N THR A 81 6.49 -0.10 14.92
CA THR A 81 5.05 -0.26 14.66
C THR A 81 4.73 0.08 13.21
N LEU A 82 4.08 -0.85 12.53
CA LEU A 82 3.52 -0.71 11.18
C LEU A 82 2.02 -0.46 11.27
N GLY A 83 1.56 0.70 10.81
CA GLY A 83 0.15 1.02 10.60
C GLY A 83 -0.25 0.73 9.16
N ILE A 84 -1.24 -0.12 8.96
CA ILE A 84 -1.75 -0.50 7.63
C ILE A 84 -3.15 0.08 7.47
N ILE A 85 -3.32 1.01 6.52
CA ILE A 85 -4.59 1.58 6.15
C ILE A 85 -5.15 0.78 4.96
N GLY A 86 -6.15 -0.08 5.23
CA GLY A 86 -6.68 -1.05 4.29
C GLY A 86 -6.05 -2.43 4.45
N TYR A 87 -6.69 -3.29 5.22
CA TYR A 87 -6.21 -4.66 5.50
C TYR A 87 -6.85 -5.68 4.55
N GLY A 88 -6.69 -5.44 3.24
CA GLY A 88 -7.01 -6.38 2.15
C GLY A 88 -5.82 -7.30 1.84
N SER A 89 -5.81 -7.93 0.67
CA SER A 89 -4.76 -8.88 0.25
C SER A 89 -3.33 -8.33 0.39
N ILE A 90 -3.09 -7.07 -0.01
CA ILE A 90 -1.79 -6.41 0.12
C ILE A 90 -1.43 -6.20 1.59
N GLY A 91 -2.34 -5.62 2.39
CA GLY A 91 -2.09 -5.35 3.80
C GLY A 91 -1.83 -6.61 4.62
N ARG A 92 -2.52 -7.70 4.29
CA ARG A 92 -2.35 -9.02 4.92
C ARG A 92 -0.98 -9.63 4.63
N GLU A 93 -0.54 -9.57 3.38
CA GLU A 93 0.79 -10.07 3.01
C GLU A 93 1.91 -9.21 3.60
N LEU A 94 1.73 -7.89 3.59
CA LEU A 94 2.67 -6.97 4.23
C LEU A 94 2.79 -7.23 5.75
N ALA A 95 1.67 -7.47 6.43
CA ALA A 95 1.67 -7.81 7.85
C ALA A 95 2.44 -9.12 8.12
N ARG A 96 2.23 -10.14 7.26
CA ARG A 96 2.97 -11.40 7.35
C ARG A 96 4.48 -11.18 7.24
N MET A 97 4.91 -10.43 6.23
CA MET A 97 6.34 -10.11 6.03
C MET A 97 6.90 -9.29 7.20
N ALA A 98 6.20 -8.25 7.64
CA ALA A 98 6.64 -7.37 8.71
C ALA A 98 6.81 -8.11 10.05
N LYS A 99 5.88 -8.99 10.39
CA LYS A 99 5.96 -9.77 11.64
C LYS A 99 7.01 -10.85 11.56
N THR A 100 7.05 -11.62 10.48
CA THR A 100 7.96 -12.78 10.39
C THR A 100 9.42 -12.38 10.20
N ALA A 101 9.69 -11.34 9.39
CA ALA A 101 11.07 -10.93 9.10
C ALA A 101 11.62 -9.93 10.13
N PHE A 102 10.78 -9.01 10.61
CA PHE A 102 11.25 -7.86 11.41
C PHE A 102 10.67 -7.79 12.83
N GLY A 103 9.74 -8.70 13.18
CA GLY A 103 9.10 -8.66 14.50
C GLY A 103 8.36 -7.33 14.78
N MET A 104 7.83 -6.68 13.74
CA MET A 104 7.10 -5.44 13.88
C MET A 104 5.75 -5.66 14.55
N ARG A 105 5.30 -4.66 15.33
CA ARG A 105 3.92 -4.57 15.76
C ARG A 105 3.04 -4.09 14.61
N VAL A 106 1.89 -4.72 14.39
CA VAL A 106 0.97 -4.38 13.29
C VAL A 106 -0.33 -3.82 13.81
N LEU A 107 -0.67 -2.61 13.39
CA LEU A 107 -1.97 -1.97 13.58
C LEU A 107 -2.71 -1.99 12.24
N ALA A 108 -3.89 -2.61 12.19
CA ALA A 108 -4.69 -2.73 10.98
C ALA A 108 -5.91 -1.81 11.05
N LEU A 109 -6.00 -0.83 10.15
CA LEU A 109 -7.21 -0.02 9.98
C LEU A 109 -8.12 -0.68 8.94
N SER A 110 -9.30 -1.04 9.36
CA SER A 110 -10.34 -1.63 8.51
C SER A 110 -11.66 -0.88 8.66
N ARG A 111 -12.48 -0.89 7.60
CA ARG A 111 -13.86 -0.40 7.67
C ARG A 111 -14.67 -1.17 8.71
N ASP A 112 -14.49 -2.48 8.74
CA ASP A 112 -15.15 -3.39 9.67
C ASP A 112 -14.10 -4.30 10.35
N PRO A 113 -13.64 -3.95 11.57
CA PRO A 113 -12.66 -4.73 12.30
C PRO A 113 -13.14 -6.11 12.77
N SER A 114 -14.46 -6.36 12.71
CA SER A 114 -15.04 -7.66 13.08
C SER A 114 -14.88 -8.69 11.96
N ARG A 115 -14.80 -8.24 10.71
CA ARG A 115 -14.61 -9.10 9.53
C ARG A 115 -13.13 -9.40 9.31
N ARG A 116 -12.61 -10.38 10.05
CA ARG A 116 -11.17 -10.72 10.03
C ARG A 116 -10.80 -11.71 8.93
N ILE A 117 -11.67 -12.65 8.62
CA ILE A 117 -11.44 -13.70 7.61
C ILE A 117 -11.42 -13.08 6.22
N ASP A 118 -10.44 -13.49 5.42
CA ASP A 118 -10.36 -13.17 4.00
C ASP A 118 -10.92 -14.33 3.17
N GLU A 119 -12.02 -14.06 2.48
CA GLU A 119 -12.68 -15.02 1.58
C GLU A 119 -12.26 -14.83 0.12
N GLY A 120 -11.33 -13.89 -0.14
CA GLY A 120 -10.81 -13.59 -1.47
C GLY A 120 -9.77 -14.59 -1.96
N TYR A 121 -9.25 -14.34 -3.15
CA TYR A 121 -8.14 -15.12 -3.69
C TYR A 121 -6.86 -14.83 -2.91
N CYS A 122 -6.28 -15.88 -2.35
CA CYS A 122 -5.03 -15.82 -1.60
C CYS A 122 -4.13 -17.00 -2.02
N PRO A 123 -2.99 -16.74 -2.67
CA PRO A 123 -2.03 -17.80 -2.99
C PRO A 123 -1.53 -18.53 -1.74
N ALA A 124 -1.30 -19.84 -1.86
CA ALA A 124 -0.83 -20.65 -0.74
C ALA A 124 0.47 -20.09 -0.13
N GLY A 125 0.52 -20.01 1.19
CA GLY A 125 1.69 -19.52 1.93
C GLY A 125 1.84 -18.00 1.95
N THR A 126 0.84 -17.26 1.45
CA THR A 126 0.81 -15.80 1.47
C THR A 126 -0.35 -15.26 2.32
N GLY A 127 -0.32 -13.97 2.59
CA GLY A 127 -1.40 -13.27 3.26
C GLY A 127 -1.60 -13.63 4.74
N ASP A 128 -2.81 -13.36 5.20
CA ASP A 128 -3.29 -13.62 6.57
C ASP A 128 -4.79 -14.00 6.49
N PRO A 129 -5.11 -15.22 6.02
CA PRO A 129 -6.50 -15.62 5.76
C PRO A 129 -7.40 -15.49 6.99
N ASP A 130 -6.87 -15.79 8.17
CA ASP A 130 -7.64 -15.77 9.42
C ASP A 130 -7.69 -14.41 10.10
N GLY A 131 -6.91 -13.41 9.60
CA GLY A 131 -6.81 -12.09 10.20
C GLY A 131 -6.20 -12.10 11.60
N SER A 132 -5.26 -13.00 11.85
CA SER A 132 -4.66 -13.23 13.17
C SER A 132 -3.35 -12.47 13.39
N LEU A 133 -2.77 -11.89 12.36
CA LEU A 133 -1.47 -11.21 12.42
C LEU A 133 -1.52 -9.79 13.04
N PRO A 134 -2.56 -8.95 12.86
CA PRO A 134 -2.60 -7.66 13.53
C PRO A 134 -2.60 -7.80 15.05
N ASP A 135 -1.73 -7.05 15.71
CA ASP A 135 -1.75 -6.92 17.17
C ASP A 135 -2.99 -6.13 17.63
N GLU A 136 -3.50 -5.28 16.73
CA GLU A 136 -4.71 -4.50 17.00
C GLU A 136 -5.46 -4.17 15.69
N TRP A 137 -6.79 -4.31 15.76
CA TRP A 137 -7.69 -3.92 14.70
C TRP A 137 -8.38 -2.61 15.07
N LEU A 138 -8.28 -1.61 14.22
CA LEU A 138 -8.84 -0.29 14.42
C LEU A 138 -9.97 -0.01 13.40
N PRO A 139 -11.10 0.52 13.84
CA PRO A 139 -12.12 1.06 12.93
C PRO A 139 -11.64 2.36 12.30
N ARG A 140 -12.35 2.85 11.30
CA ARG A 140 -12.03 4.13 10.64
C ARG A 140 -11.82 5.29 11.62
N ALA A 141 -12.62 5.37 12.67
CA ALA A 141 -12.48 6.40 13.71
C ALA A 141 -11.15 6.34 14.46
N GLY A 142 -10.44 5.21 14.41
CA GLY A 142 -9.12 5.01 15.02
C GLY A 142 -7.96 5.47 14.12
N LEU A 143 -8.21 6.15 12.99
CA LEU A 143 -7.15 6.61 12.08
C LEU A 143 -6.10 7.45 12.78
N MET A 144 -6.51 8.45 13.55
CA MET A 144 -5.56 9.36 14.23
C MET A 144 -4.71 8.62 15.27
N ASP A 145 -5.28 7.63 15.96
CA ASP A 145 -4.57 6.77 16.90
C ASP A 145 -3.53 5.89 16.17
N LEU A 146 -3.90 5.28 15.03
CA LEU A 146 -2.97 4.55 14.19
C LEU A 146 -1.79 5.43 13.77
N LEU A 147 -2.06 6.64 13.26
CA LEU A 147 -1.02 7.55 12.76
C LEU A 147 -0.03 7.97 13.84
N GLU A 148 -0.53 8.30 15.04
CA GLU A 148 0.30 8.71 16.18
C GLU A 148 1.23 7.59 16.68
N ARG A 149 0.75 6.34 16.63
CA ARG A 149 1.47 5.19 17.20
C ARG A 149 2.43 4.53 16.20
N SER A 150 2.24 4.77 14.89
CA SER A 150 3.00 4.09 13.85
C SER A 150 4.35 4.77 13.57
N ASP A 151 5.38 3.94 13.36
CA ASP A 151 6.69 4.34 12.84
C ASP A 151 6.73 4.25 11.31
N VAL A 152 5.87 3.40 10.75
CA VAL A 152 5.65 3.25 9.31
C VAL A 152 4.15 3.20 9.07
N VAL A 153 3.66 3.97 8.10
CA VAL A 153 2.26 3.95 7.67
C VAL A 153 2.20 3.55 6.20
N VAL A 154 1.43 2.51 5.90
CA VAL A 154 1.21 2.06 4.52
C VAL A 154 -0.25 2.26 4.15
N MET A 155 -0.49 3.03 3.07
CA MET A 155 -1.79 3.18 2.44
C MET A 155 -1.95 2.08 1.38
N ALA A 156 -2.87 1.14 1.65
CA ALA A 156 -3.23 0.03 0.77
C ALA A 156 -4.76 -0.07 0.57
N ALA A 157 -5.50 0.97 0.99
CA ALA A 157 -6.95 1.02 0.82
C ALA A 157 -7.35 1.32 -0.63
N PRO A 158 -8.50 0.79 -1.11
CA PRO A 158 -9.07 1.17 -2.39
C PRO A 158 -9.54 2.63 -2.39
N LEU A 159 -9.66 3.24 -3.57
CA LEU A 159 -10.24 4.55 -3.72
C LEU A 159 -11.78 4.45 -3.73
N THR A 160 -12.38 5.09 -2.75
CA THR A 160 -13.83 5.24 -2.60
C THR A 160 -14.15 6.67 -2.22
N ALA A 161 -15.43 7.04 -2.18
CA ALA A 161 -15.84 8.35 -1.66
C ALA A 161 -15.33 8.61 -0.23
N GLU A 162 -15.19 7.55 0.57
CA GLU A 162 -14.73 7.63 1.95
C GLU A 162 -13.21 7.75 2.10
N THR A 163 -12.43 7.19 1.18
CA THR A 163 -10.96 7.18 1.25
C THR A 163 -10.33 8.29 0.40
N ARG A 164 -11.10 8.98 -0.44
CA ARG A 164 -10.63 10.13 -1.21
C ARG A 164 -10.15 11.23 -0.29
N SER A 165 -8.91 11.69 -0.49
CA SER A 165 -8.22 12.70 0.34
C SER A 165 -8.30 12.40 1.86
N MET A 166 -8.27 11.11 2.21
CA MET A 166 -8.37 10.65 3.59
C MET A 166 -7.18 11.11 4.44
N LEU A 167 -6.01 11.25 3.82
CA LEU A 167 -4.82 11.76 4.48
C LEU A 167 -4.48 13.15 3.95
N GLY A 168 -4.69 14.14 4.79
CA GLY A 168 -4.37 15.54 4.55
C GLY A 168 -3.37 16.10 5.57
N ALA A 169 -3.35 17.42 5.69
CA ALA A 169 -2.38 18.11 6.55
C ALA A 169 -2.53 17.74 8.04
N ALA A 170 -3.76 17.55 8.52
CA ALA A 170 -4.02 17.18 9.90
C ALA A 170 -3.54 15.76 10.22
N GLU A 171 -3.75 14.83 9.28
CA GLU A 171 -3.34 13.44 9.39
C GLU A 171 -1.80 13.32 9.37
N PHE A 172 -1.12 13.99 8.44
CA PHE A 172 0.34 14.00 8.40
C PHE A 172 0.96 14.70 9.63
N ALA A 173 0.32 15.73 10.17
CA ALA A 173 0.77 16.38 11.39
C ALA A 173 0.66 15.48 12.64
N ARG A 174 -0.19 14.43 12.58
CA ARG A 174 -0.36 13.47 13.67
C ARG A 174 0.70 12.37 13.67
N MET A 175 1.32 12.12 12.53
CA MET A 175 2.39 11.13 12.43
C MET A 175 3.64 11.57 13.19
N LYS A 176 4.45 10.61 13.62
CA LYS A 176 5.74 10.88 14.26
C LYS A 176 6.69 11.56 13.25
N PRO A 177 7.52 12.53 13.65
CA PRO A 177 8.51 13.13 12.74
C PRO A 177 9.54 12.12 12.19
N SER A 178 9.76 11.02 12.89
CA SER A 178 10.61 9.91 12.46
C SER A 178 9.90 8.89 11.56
N ALA A 179 8.58 9.05 11.31
CA ALA A 179 7.79 8.08 10.58
C ALA A 179 8.03 8.13 9.08
N TYR A 180 7.83 6.97 8.44
CA TYR A 180 7.82 6.81 6.99
C TYR A 180 6.40 6.58 6.49
N PHE A 181 6.08 7.12 5.30
CA PHE A 181 4.80 6.92 4.66
C PHE A 181 4.98 6.21 3.31
N ILE A 182 4.18 5.18 3.03
CA ILE A 182 4.23 4.42 1.78
C ILE A 182 2.83 4.38 1.17
N ASN A 183 2.68 4.77 -0.10
CA ASN A 183 1.41 4.68 -0.81
C ASN A 183 1.52 3.68 -1.98
N VAL A 184 0.86 2.54 -1.82
CA VAL A 184 0.70 1.49 -2.83
C VAL A 184 -0.80 1.22 -3.14
N GLY A 185 -1.68 2.07 -2.63
CA GLY A 185 -3.13 1.99 -2.85
C GLY A 185 -3.56 2.78 -4.08
N ARG A 186 -3.96 4.04 -3.86
CA ARG A 186 -4.35 5.02 -4.90
C ARG A 186 -3.85 6.41 -4.50
N GLY A 187 -3.34 7.17 -5.46
CA GLY A 187 -2.84 8.53 -5.21
C GLY A 187 -3.90 9.47 -4.66
N ALA A 188 -5.12 9.42 -5.20
CA ALA A 188 -6.21 10.28 -4.75
C ALA A 188 -6.73 10.02 -3.31
N THR A 189 -6.18 9.04 -2.59
CA THR A 189 -6.44 8.85 -1.15
C THR A 189 -5.68 9.87 -0.28
N VAL A 190 -4.74 10.61 -0.86
CA VAL A 190 -3.81 11.51 -0.20
C VAL A 190 -3.92 12.92 -0.79
N ASP A 191 -3.85 13.95 0.04
CA ASP A 191 -3.49 15.29 -0.39
C ASP A 191 -1.97 15.36 -0.63
N GLU A 192 -1.55 15.21 -1.90
CA GLU A 192 -0.14 15.18 -2.29
C GLU A 192 0.59 16.49 -1.95
N GLY A 193 -0.13 17.63 -1.99
CA GLY A 193 0.42 18.92 -1.59
C GLY A 193 0.72 18.99 -0.09
N ALA A 194 -0.17 18.44 0.74
CA ALA A 194 0.03 18.36 2.18
C ALA A 194 1.20 17.40 2.52
N LEU A 195 1.27 16.24 1.85
CA LEU A 195 2.37 15.30 2.03
C LEU A 195 3.71 15.94 1.63
N ALA A 196 3.76 16.63 0.48
CA ALA A 196 4.99 17.29 0.01
C ALA A 196 5.47 18.36 1.01
N ARG A 197 4.55 19.13 1.60
CA ARG A 197 4.88 20.09 2.66
C ARG A 197 5.43 19.38 3.89
N ALA A 198 4.76 18.33 4.39
CA ALA A 198 5.18 17.58 5.55
C ALA A 198 6.59 16.98 5.38
N LEU A 199 6.92 16.46 4.20
CA LEU A 199 8.23 15.90 3.87
C LEU A 199 9.33 17.00 3.78
N ARG A 200 9.02 18.13 3.11
CA ARG A 200 9.93 19.26 2.96
C ARG A 200 10.27 19.91 4.30
N ASP A 201 9.29 20.02 5.18
CA ASP A 201 9.42 20.65 6.48
C ASP A 201 9.98 19.70 7.56
N GLY A 202 10.38 18.46 7.18
CA GLY A 202 10.93 17.46 8.09
C GLY A 202 9.93 16.93 9.11
N ARG A 203 8.63 17.06 8.83
CA ARG A 203 7.53 16.49 9.64
C ARG A 203 7.37 14.99 9.44
N LEU A 204 7.97 14.46 8.39
CA LEU A 204 8.09 13.03 8.10
C LEU A 204 9.54 12.72 7.68
N ALA A 205 10.05 11.58 8.08
CA ALA A 205 11.41 11.14 7.75
C ALA A 205 11.57 10.83 6.25
N GLY A 206 10.52 10.32 5.60
CA GLY A 206 10.52 10.03 4.17
C GLY A 206 9.23 9.36 3.70
N ALA A 207 9.11 9.22 2.38
CA ALA A 207 7.98 8.53 1.78
C ALA A 207 8.37 7.69 0.56
N ALA A 208 7.55 6.68 0.22
CA ALA A 208 7.60 5.98 -1.05
C ALA A 208 6.21 6.03 -1.71
N ILE A 209 6.17 6.48 -2.95
CA ILE A 209 4.96 6.78 -3.68
C ILE A 209 4.99 6.01 -5.01
N ASP A 210 4.14 5.01 -5.14
CA ASP A 210 3.98 4.25 -6.40
C ASP A 210 2.80 4.77 -7.23
N VAL A 211 1.86 5.47 -6.59
CA VAL A 211 0.59 5.91 -7.21
C VAL A 211 0.37 7.40 -7.00
N PHE A 212 -0.20 8.07 -8.02
CA PHE A 212 -0.44 9.51 -8.00
C PHE A 212 -1.92 9.82 -8.20
N ALA A 213 -2.37 11.01 -7.74
CA ALA A 213 -3.73 11.47 -7.95
C ALA A 213 -4.04 11.69 -9.43
N GLN A 214 -3.02 12.10 -10.21
CA GLN A 214 -3.03 12.15 -11.67
C GLN A 214 -1.83 11.39 -12.20
N GLU A 215 -2.05 10.42 -13.06
CA GLU A 215 -1.01 9.61 -13.71
C GLU A 215 -1.02 9.83 -15.23
N PRO A 216 0.13 10.19 -15.84
CA PRO A 216 1.40 10.52 -15.20
C PRO A 216 1.34 11.85 -14.43
N PRO A 217 2.15 12.02 -13.35
CA PRO A 217 2.26 13.29 -12.65
C PRO A 217 2.90 14.36 -13.53
N SER A 218 2.58 15.64 -13.27
CA SER A 218 3.14 16.76 -14.02
C SER A 218 4.66 16.85 -13.88
N LYS A 219 5.36 17.40 -14.88
CA LYS A 219 6.83 17.57 -14.87
C LYS A 219 7.35 18.40 -13.68
N GLY A 220 6.52 19.26 -13.10
CA GLY A 220 6.86 20.09 -11.95
C GLY A 220 6.30 19.55 -10.62
N HIS A 221 5.91 18.27 -10.58
CA HIS A 221 5.34 17.69 -9.38
C HIS A 221 6.30 17.83 -8.18
N PRO A 222 5.82 18.31 -7.01
CA PRO A 222 6.68 18.65 -5.88
C PRO A 222 7.54 17.49 -5.35
N PHE A 223 7.10 16.26 -5.51
CA PHE A 223 7.85 15.08 -5.04
C PHE A 223 9.19 14.90 -5.79
N TYR A 224 9.31 15.35 -7.04
CA TYR A 224 10.58 15.23 -7.79
C TYR A 224 11.75 16.02 -7.17
N ALA A 225 11.45 17.03 -6.35
CA ALA A 225 12.46 17.86 -5.70
C ALA A 225 12.80 17.42 -4.26
N LEU A 226 12.27 16.28 -3.80
CA LEU A 226 12.43 15.82 -2.42
C LEU A 226 13.38 14.62 -2.34
N ASP A 227 14.53 14.79 -1.67
CA ASP A 227 15.56 13.75 -1.53
C ASP A 227 15.14 12.58 -0.61
N ASN A 228 14.13 12.81 0.23
CA ASN A 228 13.57 11.82 1.16
C ASN A 228 12.35 11.09 0.59
N VAL A 229 12.17 11.10 -0.75
CA VAL A 229 11.07 10.43 -1.43
C VAL A 229 11.58 9.44 -2.47
N ILE A 230 11.05 8.23 -2.44
CA ILE A 230 11.18 7.24 -3.52
C ILE A 230 9.91 7.30 -4.36
N LEU A 231 10.08 7.44 -5.67
CA LEU A 231 8.97 7.45 -6.64
C LEU A 231 9.09 6.25 -7.57
N SER A 232 7.96 5.63 -7.88
CA SER A 232 7.86 4.63 -8.93
C SER A 232 6.60 4.87 -9.79
N PRO A 233 6.63 4.48 -11.07
CA PRO A 233 5.57 4.81 -12.01
C PRO A 233 4.46 3.75 -12.04
N HIS A 234 3.81 3.48 -10.89
CA HIS A 234 2.71 2.53 -10.70
C HIS A 234 3.09 1.12 -11.17
N VAL A 235 4.23 0.63 -10.69
CA VAL A 235 4.81 -0.67 -11.11
C VAL A 235 4.97 -1.67 -9.95
N SER A 236 4.59 -1.30 -8.74
CA SER A 236 4.74 -2.18 -7.56
C SER A 236 4.06 -3.53 -7.72
N GLY A 237 2.99 -3.59 -8.54
CA GLY A 237 2.25 -4.81 -8.83
C GLY A 237 2.71 -5.57 -10.08
N PHE A 238 3.73 -5.13 -10.79
CA PHE A 238 4.20 -5.81 -12.00
C PHE A 238 4.89 -7.13 -11.65
N LEU A 239 4.44 -8.21 -12.25
CA LEU A 239 5.08 -9.51 -12.11
C LEU A 239 5.00 -10.30 -13.41
N PRO A 240 6.05 -11.09 -13.77
CA PRO A 240 6.09 -11.83 -15.03
C PRO A 240 4.98 -12.86 -15.19
N SER A 241 4.53 -13.49 -14.10
CA SER A 241 3.47 -14.51 -14.08
C SER A 241 2.06 -13.93 -13.86
N TYR A 242 1.85 -12.62 -14.12
CA TYR A 242 0.56 -11.98 -13.86
C TYR A 242 -0.59 -12.63 -14.65
N ASP A 243 -0.42 -12.78 -15.96
CA ASP A 243 -1.44 -13.32 -16.84
C ASP A 243 -1.75 -14.79 -16.53
N GLU A 244 -0.71 -15.58 -16.18
CA GLU A 244 -0.87 -16.96 -15.76
C GLU A 244 -1.75 -17.06 -14.51
N ARG A 245 -1.40 -16.31 -13.46
CA ARG A 245 -2.18 -16.28 -12.21
C ARG A 245 -3.60 -15.73 -12.40
N CYS A 246 -3.77 -14.74 -13.26
CA CYS A 246 -5.10 -14.25 -13.63
C CYS A 246 -5.93 -15.32 -14.32
N SER A 247 -5.32 -16.13 -15.19
CA SER A 247 -5.96 -17.23 -15.89
C SER A 247 -6.35 -18.36 -14.94
N GLU A 248 -5.50 -18.70 -13.98
CA GLU A 248 -5.80 -19.67 -12.92
C GLU A 248 -7.00 -19.22 -12.06
N LEU A 249 -7.01 -17.96 -11.63
CA LEU A 249 -8.12 -17.39 -10.88
C LEU A 249 -9.41 -17.37 -11.71
N PHE A 250 -9.30 -17.06 -13.00
CA PHE A 250 -10.47 -17.11 -13.91
C PHE A 250 -11.02 -18.54 -14.04
N ALA A 251 -10.16 -19.53 -14.22
CA ALA A 251 -10.57 -20.93 -14.32
C ALA A 251 -11.27 -21.41 -13.03
N GLU A 252 -10.74 -21.04 -11.87
CA GLU A 252 -11.37 -21.34 -10.58
C GLU A 252 -12.74 -20.65 -10.43
N ASN A 253 -12.84 -19.37 -10.78
CA ASN A 253 -14.12 -18.64 -10.76
C ASN A 253 -15.13 -19.20 -11.76
N LEU A 254 -14.69 -19.66 -12.94
CA LEU A 254 -15.56 -20.33 -13.90
C LEU A 254 -16.09 -21.64 -13.35
N ARG A 255 -15.24 -22.47 -12.75
CA ARG A 255 -15.64 -23.71 -12.08
C ARG A 255 -16.70 -23.42 -10.98
N ARG A 256 -16.42 -22.46 -10.10
CA ARG A 256 -17.35 -22.05 -9.03
C ARG A 256 -18.69 -21.57 -9.58
N TYR A 257 -18.65 -20.79 -10.67
CA TYR A 257 -19.88 -20.31 -11.32
C TYR A 257 -20.73 -21.45 -11.86
N LEU A 258 -20.11 -22.45 -12.50
CA LEU A 258 -20.82 -23.63 -13.04
C LEU A 258 -21.38 -24.52 -11.92
N ASP A 259 -20.69 -24.61 -10.79
CA ASP A 259 -21.08 -25.39 -9.61
C ASP A 259 -22.09 -24.62 -8.71
N GLY A 260 -22.43 -23.35 -9.02
CA GLY A 260 -23.28 -22.51 -8.19
C GLY A 260 -22.63 -22.11 -6.85
N ALA A 261 -21.29 -22.21 -6.75
CA ALA A 261 -20.52 -21.84 -5.55
C ALA A 261 -20.21 -20.33 -5.51
N PRO A 262 -19.93 -19.76 -4.33
CA PRO A 262 -19.53 -18.35 -4.20
C PRO A 262 -18.27 -18.03 -5.01
N LEU A 263 -18.30 -16.94 -5.78
CA LEU A 263 -17.15 -16.49 -6.57
C LEU A 263 -16.11 -15.81 -5.68
N LEU A 264 -14.83 -16.02 -6.00
CA LEU A 264 -13.72 -15.28 -5.38
C LEU A 264 -13.70 -13.84 -5.92
N ASN A 265 -13.33 -12.91 -5.07
CA ASN A 265 -13.17 -11.48 -5.40
C ASN A 265 -14.40 -10.86 -6.05
N LEU A 266 -15.59 -11.26 -5.63
CA LEU A 266 -16.84 -10.67 -6.10
C LEU A 266 -16.92 -9.21 -5.66
N VAL A 267 -17.12 -8.31 -6.63
CA VAL A 267 -17.23 -6.87 -6.39
C VAL A 267 -18.53 -6.54 -5.69
N ASP A 268 -18.43 -5.92 -4.53
CA ASP A 268 -19.56 -5.28 -3.85
C ASP A 268 -19.74 -3.85 -4.42
N ARG A 269 -20.70 -3.71 -5.33
CA ARG A 269 -20.93 -2.40 -5.99
C ARG A 269 -21.36 -1.31 -5.04
N ALA A 270 -21.97 -1.63 -3.91
CA ALA A 270 -22.36 -0.65 -2.90
C ALA A 270 -21.14 -0.11 -2.12
N LYS A 271 -20.12 -0.95 -1.96
CA LYS A 271 -18.86 -0.58 -1.30
C LYS A 271 -17.82 0.03 -2.27
N GLY A 272 -17.96 -0.22 -3.58
CA GLY A 272 -17.05 0.28 -4.60
C GLY A 272 -15.75 -0.51 -4.76
N TYR A 273 -15.71 -1.77 -4.29
CA TYR A 273 -14.56 -2.68 -4.43
C TYR A 273 -14.96 -4.13 -4.22
#